data_32f775053893bf11dccf220c27ae9975
#
_entry.id   32f775053893bf11dccf220c27ae9975
#
_cell.length_a   1.000
_cell.length_b   1.000
_cell.length_c   1.000
_cell.angle_alpha   90.00
_cell.angle_beta   90.00
_cell.angle_gamma   90.00
#
_symmetry.space_group_name_H-M   'P 1'
#
loop_
_entity.id
_entity.type
_entity.pdbx_description
1 polymer ?
#
loop_
_entity_poly.entity_id
_entity_poly.type
_entity_poly.pdbx_seq_one_letter_code
_entity_poly.pdbx_strand_id
1 'polypeptide(L)'
;MFVNRRKSERVVCNRVAKIQFGTGGLPRDCMITDISDGGVKVIADYPEIPTEFTIILATGRPRQCRLAWRIGCEFGAEFMDRA
;
A
#
# COMPACT_ATOMS: atom_id res chain seq x y z
N MET A 1 -17.61 25.87 -3.51
CA MET A 1 -17.39 24.81 -2.57
C MET A 1 -17.26 23.47 -3.24
N PHE A 2 -16.42 22.70 -2.76
CA PHE A 2 -16.08 21.47 -3.40
C PHE A 2 -16.52 20.29 -2.57
N VAL A 3 -17.16 19.34 -3.19
CA VAL A 3 -17.70 18.20 -2.49
C VAL A 3 -17.06 16.95 -3.00
N ASN A 4 -16.70 16.09 -2.09
CA ASN A 4 -16.16 14.80 -2.44
C ASN A 4 -17.26 13.88 -2.91
N ARG A 5 -17.15 13.41 -4.13
CA ARG A 5 -18.18 12.58 -4.72
C ARG A 5 -17.81 11.13 -4.80
N ARG A 6 -16.76 10.75 -4.17
CA ARG A 6 -16.34 9.38 -4.23
C ARG A 6 -17.35 8.48 -3.62
N LYS A 7 -17.66 7.43 -4.31
CA LYS A 7 -18.55 6.44 -3.79
C LYS A 7 -17.85 5.50 -2.85
N SER A 8 -16.66 5.08 -3.22
CA SER A 8 -15.93 4.20 -2.35
C SER A 8 -15.32 5.01 -1.23
N GLU A 9 -15.28 4.42 -0.09
CA GLU A 9 -14.69 5.03 1.06
C GLU A 9 -13.21 4.98 0.93
N ARG A 10 -12.61 6.13 0.90
CA ARG A 10 -11.18 6.21 0.81
C ARG A 10 -10.68 7.01 1.97
N VAL A 11 -9.96 6.35 2.84
CA VAL A 11 -9.46 6.98 4.06
C VAL A 11 -8.07 7.48 3.80
N VAL A 12 -7.89 8.78 3.92
CA VAL A 12 -6.58 9.38 3.83
C VAL A 12 -5.93 9.26 5.19
N CYS A 13 -4.76 8.66 5.23
CA CYS A 13 -4.08 8.46 6.49
C CYS A 13 -2.58 8.53 6.27
N ASN A 14 -1.86 8.70 7.36
CA ASN A 14 -0.41 8.66 7.33
C ASN A 14 0.00 7.66 8.39
N ARG A 15 0.14 6.42 7.97
CA ARG A 15 0.45 5.34 8.89
C ARG A 15 1.72 4.66 8.48
N VAL A 16 2.55 4.39 9.45
CA VAL A 16 3.74 3.58 9.21
C VAL A 16 3.33 2.13 9.13
N ALA A 17 3.86 1.46 8.12
CA ALA A 17 3.61 0.04 7.93
C ALA A 17 4.91 -0.61 7.50
N LYS A 18 4.89 -1.92 7.33
CA LYS A 18 6.04 -2.65 6.83
C LYS A 18 5.71 -3.22 5.47
N ILE A 19 6.71 -3.29 4.62
CA ILE A 19 6.55 -3.91 3.32
C ILE A 19 7.64 -4.96 3.18
N GLN A 20 7.26 -6.12 2.68
CA GLN A 20 8.19 -7.24 2.52
C GLN A 20 8.19 -7.68 1.08
N PHE A 21 9.38 -7.72 0.48
CA PHE A 21 9.57 -8.13 -0.89
C PHE A 21 9.98 -9.59 -0.90
N GLY A 22 9.15 -10.43 -1.51
CA GLY A 22 9.45 -11.83 -1.60
C GLY A 22 9.27 -12.55 -0.27
N THR A 23 9.59 -13.82 -0.25
CA THR A 23 9.36 -14.65 0.93
C THR A 23 10.51 -14.60 1.92
N GLY A 24 11.69 -14.24 1.46
CA GLY A 24 12.84 -14.21 2.34
C GLY A 24 13.33 -12.82 2.69
N GLY A 25 12.61 -11.78 2.23
CA GLY A 25 13.05 -10.44 2.45
C GLY A 25 12.77 -9.96 3.85
N LEU A 26 13.59 -9.02 4.32
CA LEU A 26 13.33 -8.38 5.59
C LEU A 26 12.29 -7.29 5.42
N PRO A 27 11.35 -7.17 6.34
CA PRO A 27 10.39 -6.08 6.26
C PRO A 27 11.07 -4.73 6.36
N ARG A 28 10.57 -3.77 5.59
CA ARG A 28 11.09 -2.42 5.57
C ARG A 28 9.96 -1.47 5.90
N ASP A 29 10.32 -0.32 6.44
CA ASP A 29 9.33 0.69 6.77
C ASP A 29 8.80 1.35 5.53
N CYS A 30 7.51 1.66 5.55
CA CYS A 30 6.88 2.46 4.52
C CYS A 30 5.77 3.27 5.15
N MET A 31 5.26 4.25 4.39
CA MET A 31 4.20 5.12 4.86
C MET A 31 2.98 4.93 3.98
N ILE A 32 1.88 4.56 4.58
CA ILE A 32 0.62 4.44 3.86
C ILE A 32 -0.11 5.76 3.96
N THR A 33 -0.39 6.36 2.83
CA THR A 33 -1.05 7.66 2.80
C THR A 33 -2.52 7.56 2.43
N ASP A 34 -2.94 6.42 1.91
CA ASP A 34 -4.32 6.26 1.47
C ASP A 34 -4.63 4.78 1.45
N ILE A 35 -5.79 4.40 1.94
CA ILE A 35 -6.17 2.99 1.96
C ILE A 35 -7.66 2.89 1.67
N SER A 36 -8.03 1.86 0.94
CA SER A 36 -9.42 1.57 0.62
C SER A 36 -9.61 0.07 0.64
N ASP A 37 -10.82 -0.38 0.31
CA ASP A 37 -11.10 -1.80 0.28
C ASP A 37 -10.26 -2.52 -0.75
N GLY A 38 -9.93 -1.86 -1.84
CA GLY A 38 -9.25 -2.52 -2.94
C GLY A 38 -7.77 -2.33 -2.99
N GLY A 39 -7.22 -1.42 -2.22
CA GLY A 39 -5.80 -1.17 -2.34
C GLY A 39 -5.29 -0.10 -1.42
N VAL A 40 -4.04 0.28 -1.67
CA VAL A 40 -3.32 1.17 -0.78
C VAL A 40 -2.38 2.04 -1.60
N LYS A 41 -2.15 3.27 -1.13
CA LYS A 41 -1.15 4.15 -1.71
C LYS A 41 -0.03 4.31 -0.70
N VAL A 42 1.19 4.16 -1.16
CA VAL A 42 2.36 4.06 -0.29
C VAL A 42 3.41 5.05 -0.75
N ILE A 43 4.10 5.64 0.20
CA ILE A 43 5.27 6.45 -0.08
C ILE A 43 6.47 5.74 0.54
N ALA A 44 7.46 5.46 -0.28
CA ALA A 44 8.69 4.83 0.17
C ALA A 44 9.76 5.05 -0.88
N ASP A 45 10.97 5.24 -0.43
CA ASP A 45 12.08 5.53 -1.32
C ASP A 45 12.84 4.25 -1.61
N TYR A 46 12.29 3.43 -2.49
CA TYR A 46 12.92 2.19 -2.89
C TYR A 46 13.34 2.30 -4.35
N PRO A 47 14.54 1.87 -4.68
CA PRO A 47 14.98 1.93 -6.09
C PRO A 47 14.17 1.01 -6.98
N GLU A 48 13.76 -0.13 -6.45
CA GLU A 48 12.98 -1.09 -7.23
C GLU A 48 11.87 -1.64 -6.37
N ILE A 49 10.73 -1.88 -7.01
CA ILE A 49 9.59 -2.47 -6.34
C ILE A 49 9.11 -3.63 -7.19
N PRO A 50 9.05 -4.83 -6.63
CA PRO A 50 8.57 -5.97 -7.40
C PRO A 50 7.09 -5.85 -7.70
N THR A 51 6.63 -6.64 -8.64
CA THR A 51 5.22 -6.62 -9.03
C THR A 51 4.30 -7.04 -7.89
N GLU A 52 4.76 -7.95 -7.05
CA GLU A 52 3.96 -8.43 -5.94
C GLU A 52 4.78 -8.35 -4.66
N PHE A 53 4.10 -7.99 -3.59
CA PHE A 53 4.76 -7.85 -2.30
C PHE A 53 3.71 -7.96 -1.20
N THR A 54 4.20 -8.01 0.04
CA THR A 54 3.32 -8.11 1.20
C THR A 54 3.41 -6.81 1.99
N ILE A 55 2.26 -6.28 2.37
CA ILE A 55 2.21 -5.14 3.28
C ILE A 55 1.69 -5.63 4.63
N ILE A 56 2.41 -5.26 5.68
CA ILE A 56 2.05 -5.63 7.03
C ILE A 56 1.59 -4.37 7.73
N LEU A 57 0.30 -4.32 8.00
CA LEU A 57 -0.30 -3.15 8.62
C LEU A 57 -0.01 -3.12 10.11
N ALA A 58 -0.33 -1.98 10.74
CA ALA A 58 -0.11 -1.82 12.16
C ALA A 58 -0.84 -2.86 12.99
N THR A 59 -1.93 -3.39 12.46
CA THR A 59 -2.65 -4.45 13.13
C THR A 59 -1.91 -5.77 13.10
N GLY A 60 -0.82 -5.83 12.34
CA GLY A 60 -0.03 -7.05 12.23
C GLY A 60 -0.54 -8.02 11.18
N ARG A 61 -1.56 -7.64 10.42
CA ARG A 61 -2.16 -8.51 9.44
C ARG A 61 -1.50 -8.34 8.08
N PRO A 62 -0.83 -9.36 7.58
CA PRO A 62 -0.19 -9.23 6.26
C PRO A 62 -1.22 -9.26 5.15
N ARG A 63 -0.99 -8.46 4.12
CA ARG A 63 -1.84 -8.40 2.95
C ARG A 63 -0.97 -8.56 1.72
N GLN A 64 -1.36 -9.45 0.85
CA GLN A 64 -0.67 -9.62 -0.43
C GLN A 64 -1.12 -8.54 -1.38
N CYS A 65 -0.18 -7.92 -2.05
CA CYS A 65 -0.44 -6.79 -2.90
C CYS A 65 0.22 -6.94 -4.26
N ARG A 66 -0.38 -6.31 -5.25
CA ARG A 66 0.19 -6.23 -6.59
C ARG A 66 0.38 -4.77 -6.94
N LEU A 67 1.55 -4.43 -7.44
CA LEU A 67 1.87 -3.08 -7.85
C LEU A 67 0.98 -2.67 -9.00
N ALA A 68 0.28 -1.55 -8.84
CA ALA A 68 -0.59 -1.03 -9.88
C ALA A 68 0.07 0.09 -10.66
N TRP A 69 0.79 0.97 -9.95
CA TRP A 69 1.45 2.10 -10.61
C TRP A 69 2.53 2.62 -9.67
N ARG A 70 3.45 3.36 -10.27
CA ARG A 70 4.52 3.98 -9.49
C ARG A 70 4.92 5.29 -10.13
N ILE A 71 5.05 6.33 -9.31
CA ILE A 71 5.54 7.63 -9.74
C ILE A 71 6.49 8.12 -8.66
N GLY A 72 7.80 8.13 -8.98
CA GLY A 72 8.79 8.58 -8.01
C GLY A 72 8.79 7.71 -6.77
N CYS A 73 8.61 8.32 -5.62
CA CYS A 73 8.59 7.62 -4.35
C CYS A 73 7.19 7.18 -3.93
N GLU A 74 6.22 7.37 -4.80
CA GLU A 74 4.84 7.03 -4.49
C GLU A 74 4.39 5.89 -5.38
N PHE A 75 3.68 4.93 -4.82
CA PHE A 75 3.13 3.85 -5.64
C PHE A 75 1.82 3.38 -5.05
N GLY A 76 1.02 2.81 -5.92
CA GLY A 76 -0.26 2.25 -5.54
C GLY A 76 -0.25 0.76 -5.77
N ALA A 77 -0.95 0.04 -4.92
CA ALA A 77 -1.02 -1.40 -4.99
C ALA A 77 -2.44 -1.87 -4.73
N GLU A 78 -2.79 -2.95 -5.38
CA GLU A 78 -4.08 -3.60 -5.19
C GLU A 78 -3.92 -4.77 -4.26
N PHE A 79 -4.88 -4.94 -3.37
CA PHE A 79 -4.90 -6.11 -2.52
C PHE A 79 -5.31 -7.32 -3.34
N MET A 80 -4.52 -8.38 -3.24
CA MET A 80 -4.79 -9.61 -3.98
C MET A 80 -5.59 -10.60 -3.17
N ASP A 81 -5.61 -10.42 -1.87
CA ASP A 81 -6.22 -11.37 -0.95
C ASP A 81 -7.60 -10.94 -0.49
N ARG A 82 -8.31 -10.24 -1.34
CA ARG A 82 -9.67 -9.84 -1.00
C ARG A 82 -10.57 -11.05 -0.90
N ALA A 83 -11.39 -11.00 0.07
CA ALA A 83 -12.36 -12.07 0.28
C ALA A 83 -13.53 -11.92 -0.68
#